data_9db03c7a8dc63cde563fb9f61e28721f
#
_entry.id   9db03c7a8dc63cde563fb9f61e28721f
#
_cell.length_a   1.000
_cell.length_b   1.000
_cell.length_c   1.000
_cell.angle_alpha   90.00
_cell.angle_beta   90.00
_cell.angle_gamma   90.00
#
_symmetry.space_group_name_H-M   'P 1'
#
loop_
_entity.id
_entity.type
_entity.pdbx_description
1 polymer ?
#
loop_
_entity_poly.entity_id
_entity_poly.type
_entity_poly.pdbx_seq_one_letter_code
_entity_poly.pdbx_strand_id
1 'polypeptide(L)'
;MAGHCRKCGAELKEKGDFCPNCGEKNPLPSKKLINKYVIFAICVIVILAVAASIFLVGNQTQIVTVDGVKFEIPSSYVNEPSRTDISYDGNVKSSAMGWSNDENYIEIGITRTPGSGINSKDVASQVGGSPTKMFGYDGYYQKYDEESYSFVFGMKDKVCMIYVSDYNAFDDVKVIDENN
;
A
#
# COMPACT_ATOMS: atom_id res chain seq x y z
N MET A 1 16.76 24.37 42.19
CA MET A 1 16.45 24.34 43.65
C MET A 1 17.76 24.20 44.39
N ALA A 2 18.08 25.11 45.27
CA ALA A 2 19.26 25.03 46.12
C ALA A 2 19.07 23.86 47.11
N GLY A 3 20.03 22.96 47.18
CA GLY A 3 20.02 21.86 48.14
C GLY A 3 20.75 22.25 49.45
N HIS A 4 20.49 21.51 50.53
CA HIS A 4 21.20 21.72 51.77
C HIS A 4 22.13 20.53 52.07
N CYS A 5 23.27 20.80 52.66
CA CYS A 5 24.20 19.76 53.10
C CYS A 5 23.58 18.91 54.19
N ARG A 6 23.56 17.58 53.98
CA ARG A 6 23.00 16.64 54.94
C ARG A 6 23.76 16.56 56.29
N LYS A 7 25.03 17.01 56.28
CA LYS A 7 25.88 16.93 57.44
C LYS A 7 25.81 18.20 58.31
N CYS A 8 25.79 19.40 57.72
CA CYS A 8 25.87 20.65 58.43
C CYS A 8 24.70 21.62 58.19
N GLY A 9 23.74 21.28 57.34
CA GLY A 9 22.58 22.12 57.00
C GLY A 9 22.87 23.33 56.11
N ALA A 10 24.11 23.61 55.78
CA ALA A 10 24.46 24.77 54.97
C ALA A 10 23.88 24.64 53.53
N GLU A 11 23.45 25.78 52.97
CA GLU A 11 22.95 25.85 51.61
C GLU A 11 24.05 25.53 50.60
N LEU A 12 23.77 24.58 49.70
CA LEU A 12 24.70 24.14 48.66
C LEU A 12 24.43 24.89 47.37
N LYS A 13 25.44 25.56 46.83
CA LYS A 13 25.35 26.15 45.49
C LYS A 13 25.41 25.05 44.43
N GLU A 14 24.69 25.22 43.32
CA GLU A 14 24.53 24.21 42.25
C GLU A 14 25.84 23.72 41.60
N LYS A 15 26.97 24.33 41.89
CA LYS A 15 28.30 24.00 41.35
C LYS A 15 29.32 23.87 42.45
N GLY A 16 29.55 22.69 42.94
CA GLY A 16 30.62 22.39 43.85
C GLY A 16 30.60 20.92 44.28
N ASP A 17 31.73 20.22 44.16
CA ASP A 17 31.84 18.82 44.53
C ASP A 17 31.88 18.60 46.03
N PHE A 18 32.08 19.67 46.81
CA PHE A 18 32.17 19.63 48.28
C PHE A 18 31.40 20.76 48.94
N CYS A 19 30.88 20.52 50.13
CA CYS A 19 30.25 21.55 50.93
C CYS A 19 31.28 22.59 51.38
N PRO A 20 31.08 23.91 51.12
CA PRO A 20 32.06 24.94 51.46
C PRO A 20 32.18 25.18 52.97
N ASN A 21 31.22 24.69 53.76
CA ASN A 21 31.20 24.88 55.22
C ASN A 21 31.83 23.72 56.00
N CYS A 22 31.67 22.46 55.57
CA CYS A 22 32.16 21.31 56.32
C CYS A 22 33.01 20.34 55.50
N GLY A 23 33.29 20.64 54.21
CA GLY A 23 34.13 19.80 53.36
C GLY A 23 33.49 18.47 52.92
N GLU A 24 32.23 18.18 53.31
CA GLU A 24 31.55 16.96 52.89
C GLU A 24 31.27 16.97 51.40
N LYS A 25 31.41 15.78 50.75
CA LYS A 25 31.16 15.63 49.32
C LYS A 25 29.69 15.94 49.00
N ASN A 26 29.48 16.82 48.03
CA ASN A 26 28.14 17.25 47.62
C ASN A 26 27.39 16.09 46.93
N PRO A 27 26.27 15.59 47.48
CA PRO A 27 25.52 14.49 46.89
C PRO A 27 24.56 14.93 45.80
N LEU A 28 24.60 16.22 45.37
CA LEU A 28 23.73 16.67 44.29
C LEU A 28 24.15 15.93 43.01
N PRO A 29 23.20 15.21 42.34
CA PRO A 29 23.52 14.54 41.12
C PRO A 29 23.97 15.56 40.09
N SER A 30 25.21 15.43 39.63
CA SER A 30 25.63 16.14 38.41
C SER A 30 24.62 15.84 37.32
N LYS A 31 23.96 16.85 36.77
CA LYS A 31 23.15 16.68 35.56
C LYS A 31 24.08 16.06 34.51
N LYS A 32 23.93 14.74 34.25
CA LYS A 32 24.61 14.12 33.11
C LYS A 32 24.11 14.84 31.87
N LEU A 33 24.90 15.72 31.31
CA LEU A 33 24.64 16.33 30.01
C LEU A 33 24.54 15.15 29.03
N ILE A 34 23.33 14.87 28.55
CA ILE A 34 23.13 13.85 27.52
C ILE A 34 24.01 14.30 26.34
N ASN A 35 24.93 13.43 25.97
CA ASN A 35 25.85 13.73 24.90
C ASN A 35 25.07 14.01 23.61
N LYS A 36 25.37 15.16 22.95
CA LYS A 36 24.70 15.55 21.69
C LYS A 36 24.66 14.43 20.64
N TYR A 37 25.66 13.56 20.63
CA TYR A 37 25.72 12.40 19.75
C TYR A 37 24.69 11.32 20.11
N VAL A 38 24.34 11.15 21.40
CA VAL A 38 23.28 10.24 21.85
C VAL A 38 21.91 10.75 21.39
N ILE A 39 21.66 12.05 21.50
CA ILE A 39 20.42 12.67 21.00
C ILE A 39 20.33 12.47 19.49
N PHE A 40 21.41 12.75 18.76
CA PHE A 40 21.48 12.57 17.30
C PHE A 40 21.21 11.10 16.91
N ALA A 41 21.84 10.14 17.57
CA ALA A 41 21.62 8.71 17.32
C ALA A 41 20.16 8.30 17.55
N ILE A 42 19.52 8.79 18.62
CA ILE A 42 18.09 8.54 18.88
C ILE A 42 17.22 9.11 17.76
N CYS A 43 17.48 10.32 17.31
CA CYS A 43 16.75 10.95 16.20
C CYS A 43 16.85 10.12 14.91
N VAL A 44 18.05 9.64 14.57
CA VAL A 44 18.28 8.80 13.39
C VAL A 44 17.50 7.49 13.50
N ILE A 45 17.51 6.83 14.66
CA ILE A 45 16.76 5.58 14.89
C ILE A 45 15.26 5.82 14.74
N VAL A 46 14.73 6.91 15.28
CA VAL A 46 13.30 7.26 15.15
C VAL A 46 12.93 7.51 13.69
N ILE A 47 13.74 8.26 12.95
CA ILE A 47 13.49 8.51 11.52
C ILE A 47 13.48 7.19 10.72
N LEU A 48 14.45 6.31 10.97
CA LEU A 48 14.52 5.01 10.30
C LEU A 48 13.32 4.12 10.66
N ALA A 49 12.88 4.13 11.92
CA ALA A 49 11.71 3.37 12.36
C ALA A 49 10.42 3.87 11.71
N VAL A 50 10.24 5.19 11.58
CA VAL A 50 9.10 5.79 10.89
C VAL A 50 9.14 5.46 9.39
N ALA A 51 10.28 5.61 8.74
CA ALA A 51 10.44 5.26 7.33
C ALA A 51 10.15 3.78 7.06
N ALA A 52 10.62 2.87 7.94
CA ALA A 52 10.34 1.45 7.84
C ALA A 52 8.85 1.14 8.03
N SER A 53 8.17 1.81 8.97
CA SER A 53 6.72 1.62 9.16
C SER A 53 5.90 2.09 7.96
N ILE A 54 6.23 3.23 7.36
CA ILE A 54 5.57 3.72 6.14
C ILE A 54 5.78 2.74 4.98
N PHE A 55 7.01 2.22 4.82
CA PHE A 55 7.32 1.25 3.78
C PHE A 55 6.55 -0.07 3.96
N LEU A 56 6.44 -0.58 5.19
CA LEU A 56 5.73 -1.82 5.49
C LEU A 56 4.21 -1.68 5.30
N VAL A 57 3.62 -0.54 5.64
CA VAL A 57 2.18 -0.29 5.48
C VAL A 57 1.84 -0.02 4.01
N GLY A 58 2.68 0.72 3.28
CA GLY A 58 2.44 1.09 1.88
C GLY A 58 2.53 -0.08 0.90
N ASN A 59 3.20 -1.19 1.28
CA ASN A 59 3.38 -2.37 0.42
C ASN A 59 2.46 -3.54 0.78
N GLN A 60 1.41 -3.32 1.58
CA GLN A 60 0.44 -4.38 1.85
C GLN A 60 -0.47 -4.58 0.64
N THR A 61 -0.71 -5.84 0.29
CA THR A 61 -1.62 -6.22 -0.80
C THR A 61 -2.80 -7.01 -0.25
N GLN A 62 -3.89 -7.02 -1.01
CA GLN A 62 -5.08 -7.83 -0.76
C GLN A 62 -5.41 -8.67 -1.99
N ILE A 63 -5.99 -9.84 -1.74
CA ILE A 63 -6.50 -10.70 -2.82
C ILE A 63 -7.99 -10.44 -2.98
N VAL A 64 -8.39 -10.06 -4.18
CA VAL A 64 -9.78 -9.87 -4.58
C VAL A 64 -10.19 -10.92 -5.60
N THR A 65 -11.46 -11.28 -5.64
CA THR A 65 -11.96 -12.33 -6.54
C THR A 65 -13.14 -11.81 -7.34
N VAL A 66 -13.05 -11.85 -8.67
CA VAL A 66 -14.14 -11.51 -9.57
C VAL A 66 -14.45 -12.74 -10.42
N ASP A 67 -15.67 -13.24 -10.34
CA ASP A 67 -16.16 -14.44 -11.03
C ASP A 67 -15.17 -15.64 -10.99
N GLY A 68 -14.56 -15.87 -9.82
CA GLY A 68 -13.62 -16.96 -9.58
C GLY A 68 -12.20 -16.75 -10.11
N VAL A 69 -11.90 -15.57 -10.67
CA VAL A 69 -10.52 -15.16 -10.99
C VAL A 69 -9.98 -14.31 -9.84
N LYS A 70 -8.78 -14.60 -9.40
CA LYS A 70 -8.12 -13.89 -8.30
C LYS A 70 -7.16 -12.84 -8.82
N PHE A 71 -7.17 -11.71 -8.15
CA PHE A 71 -6.26 -10.59 -8.41
C PHE A 71 -5.63 -10.14 -7.10
N GLU A 72 -4.38 -9.74 -7.15
CA GLU A 72 -3.69 -9.06 -6.06
C GLU A 72 -3.63 -7.58 -6.39
N ILE A 73 -4.11 -6.74 -5.47
CA ILE A 73 -4.06 -5.29 -5.57
C ILE A 73 -3.58 -4.70 -4.24
N PRO A 74 -3.04 -3.46 -4.20
CA PRO A 74 -2.67 -2.81 -2.94
C PRO A 74 -3.84 -2.71 -1.96
N SER A 75 -3.58 -2.89 -0.67
CA SER A 75 -4.60 -2.78 0.38
C SER A 75 -5.13 -1.36 0.57
N SER A 76 -4.50 -0.35 -0.04
CA SER A 76 -4.99 1.02 -0.09
C SER A 76 -6.25 1.19 -0.93
N TYR A 77 -6.52 0.26 -1.86
CA TYR A 77 -7.74 0.29 -2.66
C TYR A 77 -8.91 -0.29 -1.89
N VAL A 78 -9.98 0.48 -1.75
CA VAL A 78 -11.23 0.12 -1.07
C VAL A 78 -12.28 -0.25 -2.10
N ASN A 79 -13.07 -1.28 -1.84
CA ASN A 79 -14.15 -1.70 -2.74
C ASN A 79 -15.18 -0.59 -2.91
N GLU A 80 -15.57 -0.34 -4.17
CA GLU A 80 -16.59 0.62 -4.57
C GLU A 80 -17.89 -0.10 -4.98
N PRO A 81 -18.89 -0.22 -4.09
CA PRO A 81 -20.12 -0.92 -4.41
C PRO A 81 -20.89 -0.34 -5.61
N SER A 82 -20.76 0.95 -5.87
CA SER A 82 -21.37 1.63 -7.03
C SER A 82 -20.79 1.19 -8.37
N ARG A 83 -19.64 0.55 -8.37
CA ARG A 83 -18.95 -0.02 -9.54
C ARG A 83 -19.02 -1.55 -9.57
N THR A 84 -19.89 -2.13 -8.77
CA THR A 84 -20.10 -3.58 -8.74
C THR A 84 -21.40 -3.90 -9.48
N ASP A 85 -21.31 -4.66 -10.55
CA ASP A 85 -22.44 -5.11 -11.35
C ASP A 85 -22.32 -6.58 -11.71
N ILE A 86 -23.46 -7.27 -11.74
CA ILE A 86 -23.57 -8.63 -12.26
C ILE A 86 -24.75 -8.64 -13.18
N SER A 87 -24.50 -8.88 -14.46
CA SER A 87 -25.54 -8.92 -15.51
C SER A 87 -25.53 -10.25 -16.24
N TYR A 88 -26.69 -10.57 -16.83
CA TYR A 88 -26.89 -11.77 -17.62
C TYR A 88 -27.58 -11.39 -18.94
N ASP A 89 -27.02 -11.87 -20.04
CA ASP A 89 -27.63 -11.77 -21.37
C ASP A 89 -27.62 -13.17 -21.99
N GLY A 90 -28.77 -13.82 -21.94
CA GLY A 90 -28.89 -15.23 -22.32
C GLY A 90 -27.96 -16.12 -21.47
N ASN A 91 -26.99 -16.77 -22.11
CA ASN A 91 -25.97 -17.60 -21.48
C ASN A 91 -24.67 -16.85 -21.12
N VAL A 92 -24.62 -15.56 -21.41
CA VAL A 92 -23.46 -14.72 -21.09
C VAL A 92 -23.65 -14.16 -19.67
N LYS A 93 -22.65 -14.37 -18.81
CA LYS A 93 -22.57 -13.73 -17.50
C LYS A 93 -21.45 -12.73 -17.51
N SER A 94 -21.74 -11.50 -17.14
CA SER A 94 -20.75 -10.45 -16.90
C SER A 94 -20.76 -10.06 -15.42
N SER A 95 -19.59 -9.97 -14.84
CA SER A 95 -19.40 -9.55 -13.46
C SER A 95 -18.31 -8.49 -13.43
N ALA A 96 -18.61 -7.32 -12.89
CA ALA A 96 -17.65 -6.24 -12.71
C ALA A 96 -17.56 -5.86 -11.23
N MET A 97 -16.37 -5.53 -10.78
CA MET A 97 -16.12 -5.00 -9.45
C MET A 97 -15.07 -3.90 -9.53
N GLY A 98 -15.26 -2.84 -8.74
CA GLY A 98 -14.37 -1.69 -8.70
C GLY A 98 -13.78 -1.44 -7.33
N TRP A 99 -12.61 -0.85 -7.33
CA TRP A 99 -11.88 -0.40 -6.14
C TRP A 99 -11.26 0.96 -6.42
N SER A 100 -11.20 1.82 -5.41
CA SER A 100 -10.57 3.12 -5.49
C SER A 100 -9.68 3.40 -4.28
N ASN A 101 -8.70 4.26 -4.47
CA ASN A 101 -7.98 4.96 -3.43
C ASN A 101 -8.08 6.47 -3.68
N ASP A 102 -7.32 7.29 -2.93
CA ASP A 102 -7.37 8.76 -3.05
C ASP A 102 -6.91 9.28 -4.42
N GLU A 103 -6.17 8.48 -5.21
CA GLU A 103 -5.54 8.90 -6.47
C GLU A 103 -6.14 8.20 -7.69
N ASN A 104 -6.42 6.91 -7.57
CA ASN A 104 -6.75 6.04 -8.71
C ASN A 104 -7.96 5.15 -8.44
N TYR A 105 -8.55 4.64 -9.52
CA TYR A 105 -9.48 3.53 -9.45
C TYR A 105 -9.09 2.39 -10.40
N ILE A 106 -9.50 1.19 -10.01
CA ILE A 106 -9.36 -0.05 -10.75
C ILE A 106 -10.74 -0.70 -10.86
N GLU A 107 -11.15 -1.09 -12.05
CA GLU A 107 -12.34 -1.89 -12.27
C GLU A 107 -11.97 -3.16 -13.03
N ILE A 108 -12.42 -4.30 -12.55
CA ILE A 108 -12.15 -5.61 -13.15
C ILE A 108 -13.47 -6.23 -13.57
N GLY A 109 -13.60 -6.46 -14.87
CA GLY A 109 -14.74 -7.11 -15.49
C GLY A 109 -14.37 -8.50 -15.98
N ILE A 110 -15.23 -9.49 -15.70
CA ILE A 110 -15.12 -10.85 -16.20
C ILE A 110 -16.40 -11.18 -16.94
N THR A 111 -16.27 -11.52 -18.22
CA THR A 111 -17.37 -12.04 -19.04
C THR A 111 -17.14 -13.51 -19.35
N ARG A 112 -18.14 -14.33 -19.08
CA ARG A 112 -18.12 -15.78 -19.32
C ARG A 112 -19.27 -16.18 -20.22
N THR A 113 -18.96 -17.04 -21.20
CA THR A 113 -19.95 -17.64 -22.09
C THR A 113 -19.88 -19.18 -21.98
N PRO A 114 -20.53 -19.80 -21.00
CA PRO A 114 -20.44 -21.24 -20.76
C PRO A 114 -20.94 -22.03 -21.97
N GLY A 115 -20.18 -23.03 -22.38
CA GLY A 115 -20.59 -24.01 -23.39
C GLY A 115 -20.71 -23.48 -24.83
N SER A 116 -20.30 -22.23 -25.11
CA SER A 116 -20.43 -21.63 -26.43
C SER A 116 -19.37 -22.11 -27.46
N GLY A 117 -18.29 -22.73 -26.99
CA GLY A 117 -17.12 -23.03 -27.83
C GLY A 117 -16.42 -21.77 -28.37
N ILE A 118 -16.81 -20.59 -27.91
CA ILE A 118 -16.22 -19.32 -28.32
C ILE A 118 -14.82 -19.22 -27.72
N ASN A 119 -13.86 -18.91 -28.57
CA ASN A 119 -12.49 -18.63 -28.14
C ASN A 119 -12.45 -17.25 -27.45
N SER A 120 -12.14 -17.22 -26.17
CA SER A 120 -12.05 -15.97 -25.38
C SER A 120 -11.07 -14.93 -25.98
N LYS A 121 -10.01 -15.41 -26.67
CA LYS A 121 -9.05 -14.52 -27.37
C LYS A 121 -9.69 -13.85 -28.58
N ASP A 122 -10.53 -14.55 -29.33
CA ASP A 122 -11.25 -13.99 -30.48
C ASP A 122 -12.27 -12.94 -30.01
N VAL A 123 -12.94 -13.17 -28.87
CA VAL A 123 -13.84 -12.17 -28.26
C VAL A 123 -13.07 -10.95 -27.80
N ALA A 124 -11.93 -11.13 -27.13
CA ALA A 124 -11.09 -10.01 -26.70
C ALA A 124 -10.63 -9.17 -27.90
N SER A 125 -10.35 -9.78 -29.05
CA SER A 125 -9.95 -9.07 -30.27
C SER A 125 -11.04 -8.17 -30.86
N GLN A 126 -12.32 -8.45 -30.56
CA GLN A 126 -13.45 -7.68 -31.05
C GLN A 126 -13.72 -6.40 -30.25
N VAL A 127 -13.15 -6.29 -29.07
CA VAL A 127 -13.30 -5.09 -28.21
C VAL A 127 -12.58 -3.88 -28.83
N GLY A 128 -11.56 -4.14 -29.69
CA GLY A 128 -10.74 -3.11 -30.29
C GLY A 128 -9.52 -2.78 -29.43
N GLY A 129 -8.71 -1.83 -29.90
CA GLY A 129 -7.48 -1.41 -29.23
C GLY A 129 -6.20 -1.92 -29.90
N SER A 130 -5.06 -1.63 -29.31
CA SER A 130 -3.74 -2.01 -29.82
C SER A 130 -3.30 -3.34 -29.21
N PRO A 131 -2.89 -4.34 -30.04
CA PRO A 131 -2.37 -5.60 -29.54
C PRO A 131 -1.16 -5.36 -28.64
N THR A 132 -1.16 -5.93 -27.43
CA THR A 132 -0.05 -5.83 -26.49
C THR A 132 -0.02 -7.02 -25.54
N LYS A 133 1.01 -7.11 -24.72
CA LYS A 133 1.14 -8.15 -23.70
C LYS A 133 1.27 -7.51 -22.31
N MET A 134 0.32 -7.82 -21.42
CA MET A 134 0.31 -7.38 -20.03
C MET A 134 -0.11 -8.55 -19.12
N PHE A 135 0.34 -8.58 -17.88
CA PHE A 135 0.02 -9.63 -16.88
C PHE A 135 0.35 -11.07 -17.32
N GLY A 136 1.24 -11.23 -18.31
CA GLY A 136 1.56 -12.53 -18.92
C GLY A 136 0.61 -12.98 -20.03
N TYR A 137 -0.43 -12.21 -20.37
CA TYR A 137 -1.42 -12.50 -21.41
C TYR A 137 -1.24 -11.61 -22.62
N ASP A 138 -1.47 -12.19 -23.80
CA ASP A 138 -1.67 -11.42 -25.03
C ASP A 138 -3.09 -10.85 -25.01
N GLY A 139 -3.24 -9.58 -25.34
CA GLY A 139 -4.53 -8.89 -25.26
C GLY A 139 -4.52 -7.58 -26.03
N TYR A 140 -5.50 -6.73 -25.73
CA TYR A 140 -5.74 -5.48 -26.44
C TYR A 140 -5.81 -4.34 -25.44
N TYR A 141 -4.93 -3.37 -25.61
CA TYR A 141 -4.88 -2.14 -24.85
C TYR A 141 -5.67 -1.04 -25.55
N GLN A 142 -6.45 -0.30 -24.78
CA GLN A 142 -7.20 0.86 -25.26
C GLN A 142 -7.04 2.03 -24.31
N LYS A 143 -6.83 3.21 -24.87
CA LYS A 143 -6.94 4.50 -24.18
C LYS A 143 -8.25 5.14 -24.60
N TYR A 144 -9.11 5.52 -23.65
CA TYR A 144 -10.41 6.12 -23.94
C TYR A 144 -10.34 7.65 -24.00
N ASP A 145 -9.68 8.24 -23.03
CA ASP A 145 -9.46 9.68 -22.89
C ASP A 145 -8.08 9.92 -22.26
N GLU A 146 -7.83 11.10 -21.76
CA GLU A 146 -6.50 11.40 -21.18
C GLU A 146 -6.25 10.68 -19.85
N GLU A 147 -7.30 10.16 -19.20
CA GLU A 147 -7.25 9.64 -17.82
C GLU A 147 -7.80 8.23 -17.65
N SER A 148 -8.11 7.51 -18.74
CA SER A 148 -8.63 6.16 -18.58
C SER A 148 -8.13 5.18 -19.63
N TYR A 149 -7.91 3.95 -19.16
CA TYR A 149 -7.25 2.91 -19.94
C TYR A 149 -7.86 1.55 -19.66
N SER A 150 -7.88 0.68 -20.65
CA SER A 150 -8.23 -0.70 -20.42
C SER A 150 -7.26 -1.67 -21.10
N PHE A 151 -7.20 -2.85 -20.51
CA PHE A 151 -6.56 -4.01 -21.12
C PHE A 151 -7.52 -5.18 -21.10
N VAL A 152 -7.80 -5.75 -22.28
CA VAL A 152 -8.74 -6.86 -22.46
C VAL A 152 -8.02 -8.07 -22.98
N PHE A 153 -8.21 -9.23 -22.34
CA PHE A 153 -7.54 -10.48 -22.72
C PHE A 153 -8.42 -11.70 -22.48
N GLY A 154 -8.15 -12.76 -23.23
CA GLY A 154 -8.82 -14.04 -23.06
C GLY A 154 -8.10 -14.94 -22.07
N MET A 155 -8.84 -15.53 -21.13
CA MET A 155 -8.35 -16.49 -20.15
C MET A 155 -9.29 -17.70 -20.13
N LYS A 156 -8.88 -18.84 -20.69
CA LYS A 156 -9.70 -20.06 -20.80
C LYS A 156 -11.08 -19.76 -21.43
N ASP A 157 -12.14 -19.92 -20.64
CA ASP A 157 -13.53 -19.68 -21.01
C ASP A 157 -14.04 -18.27 -20.66
N LYS A 158 -13.14 -17.35 -20.31
CA LYS A 158 -13.46 -16.01 -19.84
C LYS A 158 -12.74 -14.95 -20.64
N VAL A 159 -13.38 -13.80 -20.77
CA VAL A 159 -12.75 -12.56 -21.19
C VAL A 159 -12.60 -11.68 -19.95
N CYS A 160 -11.39 -11.26 -19.69
CA CYS A 160 -11.07 -10.36 -18.60
C CYS A 160 -10.81 -8.96 -19.16
N MET A 161 -11.37 -7.96 -18.52
CA MET A 161 -11.09 -6.54 -18.76
C MET A 161 -10.59 -5.92 -17.46
N ILE A 162 -9.45 -5.27 -17.51
CA ILE A 162 -8.93 -4.43 -16.43
C ILE A 162 -8.99 -3.00 -16.91
N TYR A 163 -9.72 -2.15 -16.20
CA TYR A 163 -9.90 -0.73 -16.50
C TYR A 163 -9.34 0.10 -15.35
N VAL A 164 -8.57 1.12 -15.67
CA VAL A 164 -7.86 1.96 -14.69
C VAL A 164 -7.98 3.45 -15.04
N SER A 165 -7.96 4.32 -14.03
CA SER A 165 -7.98 5.78 -14.20
C SER A 165 -6.64 6.34 -14.66
N ASP A 166 -5.53 5.71 -14.34
CA ASP A 166 -4.18 6.09 -14.74
C ASP A 166 -3.42 4.88 -15.27
N TYR A 167 -2.55 5.08 -16.26
CA TYR A 167 -1.79 3.98 -16.85
C TYR A 167 -0.92 3.23 -15.84
N ASN A 168 -0.32 3.95 -14.89
CA ASN A 168 0.55 3.36 -13.88
C ASN A 168 -0.24 2.46 -12.89
N ALA A 169 -1.56 2.65 -12.78
CA ALA A 169 -2.39 1.79 -11.93
C ALA A 169 -2.52 0.35 -12.47
N PHE A 170 -2.09 0.07 -13.70
CA PHE A 170 -1.91 -1.31 -14.15
C PHE A 170 -0.82 -2.05 -13.36
N ASP A 171 0.22 -1.35 -12.90
CA ASP A 171 1.30 -1.94 -12.10
C ASP A 171 0.83 -2.34 -10.70
N ASP A 172 -0.30 -1.80 -10.25
CA ASP A 172 -0.97 -2.14 -9.00
C ASP A 172 -1.77 -3.45 -9.09
N VAL A 173 -1.98 -3.99 -10.29
CA VAL A 173 -2.76 -5.20 -10.50
C VAL A 173 -1.86 -6.38 -10.83
N LYS A 174 -2.09 -7.51 -10.15
CA LYS A 174 -1.47 -8.78 -10.51
C LYS A 174 -2.54 -9.85 -10.67
N VAL A 175 -2.55 -10.50 -11.81
CA VAL A 175 -3.46 -11.63 -12.08
C VAL A 175 -2.88 -12.88 -11.46
N ILE A 176 -3.65 -13.53 -10.56
CA ILE A 176 -3.26 -14.79 -9.94
C ILE A 176 -3.94 -15.91 -10.70
N ASP A 177 -3.18 -16.58 -11.57
CA ASP A 177 -3.67 -17.80 -12.25
C ASP A 177 -3.32 -19.03 -11.37
N GLU A 178 -4.34 -19.73 -10.88
CA GLU A 178 -4.15 -20.95 -10.06
C GLU A 178 -3.67 -22.16 -10.86
N ASN A 179 -3.38 -22.01 -12.15
CA ASN A 179 -3.03 -23.12 -13.04
C ASN A 179 -1.77 -22.90 -13.88
N ASN A 180 -0.82 -22.11 -13.39
CA ASN A 180 0.53 -22.09 -13.92
C ASN A 180 1.51 -22.77 -12.96
#